data_d6a1c3242ba9fb44ec6a95ef964fc1d6
#
_entry.id   d6a1c3242ba9fb44ec6a95ef964fc1d6
#
_cell.length_a   1.000
_cell.length_b   1.000
_cell.length_c   1.000
_cell.angle_alpha   90.00
_cell.angle_beta   90.00
_cell.angle_gamma   90.00
#
_symmetry.space_group_name_H-M   'P 1'
#
loop_
_entity.id
_entity.type
_entity.pdbx_description
1 polymer ?
#
loop_
_entity_poly.entity_id
_entity_poly.type
_entity_poly.pdbx_seq_one_letter_code
_entity_poly.pdbx_strand_id
1 'polypeptide(L)'
;MARTRDRARLRTPAAAVASAAALLAVTGCGAADMTKQASPFAAPADIRTVTLSVQSWVGAQANVAVAQKILEDELGYRVDLVQTDEVPAWDALSQGRVDAILEDWGHPDQEQLYVKDKKTIVPGGDLGVTGHIGWYVPKYWADEHPDVTDWKNLDRYADELRTAESGDKGQLMDGSPSYVTNDKALVKNLDLDYKVVFAGSEAAQITQMQQFAKEKKPFLSYWYQPQWLFNEVPMVEVKLPEHSDACAAKDPADIDCAYPTTPLQKYLNADFSKRGGDAAAFLKKFRWSEKDQNEVSELIASERLSPDEAAGRWIEEHPQTWKRWLRG
;
A
#
# COMPACT_ATOMS: atom_id res chain seq x y z
N MET A 1 -22.53 23.48 53.67
CA MET A 1 -24.02 23.52 53.72
C MET A 1 -24.52 22.33 52.90
N ALA A 2 -25.14 21.43 53.61
CA ALA A 2 -25.70 20.16 53.16
C ALA A 2 -27.14 20.32 52.61
N ARG A 3 -27.55 19.45 51.68
CA ARG A 3 -28.90 18.87 51.50
C ARG A 3 -28.81 17.91 50.31
N THR A 4 -28.78 16.65 50.47
CA THR A 4 -29.65 15.52 50.87
C THR A 4 -30.95 15.34 50.06
N ARG A 5 -31.03 14.13 49.46
CA ARG A 5 -32.19 13.23 49.19
C ARG A 5 -33.15 13.65 48.06
N ASP A 6 -33.57 12.75 47.14
CA ASP A 6 -34.50 11.68 47.46
C ASP A 6 -34.48 10.53 46.41
N ARG A 7 -34.69 9.32 46.94
CA ARG A 7 -34.94 8.08 46.22
C ARG A 7 -36.44 7.91 45.94
N ALA A 8 -36.81 7.53 44.74
CA ALA A 8 -38.14 6.93 44.51
C ALA A 8 -37.97 5.59 43.77
N ARG A 9 -38.25 4.51 44.52
CA ARG A 9 -38.53 3.17 44.01
C ARG A 9 -40.00 3.09 43.62
N LEU A 10 -40.34 2.51 42.50
CA LEU A 10 -41.68 1.99 42.24
C LEU A 10 -41.63 0.63 41.57
N ARG A 11 -42.50 -0.20 42.04
CA ARG A 11 -42.64 -1.66 41.98
C ARG A 11 -43.24 -2.13 40.67
N THR A 12 -42.85 -3.36 40.31
CA THR A 12 -43.50 -4.27 39.35
C THR A 12 -44.95 -4.58 39.72
N PRO A 13 -45.79 -5.04 38.77
CA PRO A 13 -46.34 -6.39 38.99
C PRO A 13 -46.22 -7.32 37.79
N ALA A 14 -46.10 -8.62 38.15
CA ALA A 14 -46.22 -9.76 37.30
C ALA A 14 -47.69 -10.06 37.00
N ALA A 15 -47.97 -10.49 35.77
CA ALA A 15 -49.21 -11.19 35.44
C ALA A 15 -48.89 -12.42 34.58
N ALA A 16 -49.16 -13.55 35.20
CA ALA A 16 -49.19 -14.87 34.56
C ALA A 16 -50.59 -15.09 33.97
N VAL A 17 -50.70 -15.58 32.77
CA VAL A 17 -51.89 -16.29 32.27
C VAL A 17 -51.50 -17.53 31.48
N ALA A 18 -52.19 -18.60 31.80
CA ALA A 18 -51.97 -19.98 31.41
C ALA A 18 -52.62 -20.37 30.09
N SER A 19 -52.03 -21.38 29.48
CA SER A 19 -52.55 -22.54 28.77
C SER A 19 -53.80 -22.45 27.89
N ALA A 20 -53.64 -22.90 26.62
CA ALA A 20 -54.61 -23.82 25.98
C ALA A 20 -53.88 -24.61 24.88
N ALA A 21 -53.82 -25.91 25.04
CA ALA A 21 -53.45 -26.86 24.03
C ALA A 21 -54.63 -27.12 23.09
N ALA A 22 -54.40 -27.15 21.80
CA ALA A 22 -55.36 -27.71 20.82
C ALA A 22 -54.59 -28.65 19.90
N LEU A 23 -54.77 -29.93 20.09
CA LEU A 23 -54.40 -31.01 19.19
C LEU A 23 -55.40 -31.03 18.02
N LEU A 24 -54.91 -30.91 16.82
CA LEU A 24 -55.57 -31.35 15.60
C LEU A 24 -54.62 -32.26 14.80
N ALA A 25 -54.95 -33.53 14.81
CA ALA A 25 -54.36 -34.56 13.96
C ALA A 25 -54.95 -34.43 12.56
N VAL A 26 -54.08 -34.28 11.56
CA VAL A 26 -54.42 -34.54 10.16
C VAL A 26 -53.40 -35.56 9.63
N THR A 27 -53.90 -36.76 9.37
CA THR A 27 -53.23 -37.84 8.64
C THR A 27 -53.20 -37.47 7.15
N GLY A 28 -51.99 -37.41 6.57
CA GLY A 28 -51.79 -37.29 5.14
C GLY A 28 -50.53 -38.05 4.76
N CYS A 29 -50.71 -39.25 4.17
CA CYS A 29 -49.62 -40.04 3.55
C CYS A 29 -48.99 -39.30 2.38
N GLY A 30 -47.68 -39.14 2.43
CA GLY A 30 -46.84 -38.68 1.31
C GLY A 30 -45.42 -39.11 1.63
N ALA A 31 -45.04 -40.29 1.18
CA ALA A 31 -43.65 -40.72 1.19
C ALA A 31 -42.87 -39.87 0.23
N ALA A 32 -42.10 -38.89 0.71
CA ALA A 32 -41.08 -38.19 -0.06
C ALA A 32 -39.76 -38.41 0.68
N ASP A 33 -38.91 -39.07 -0.01
CA ASP A 33 -37.52 -39.40 0.14
C ASP A 33 -36.72 -38.36 0.98
N MET A 34 -36.46 -38.67 2.23
CA MET A 34 -35.55 -37.95 3.13
C MET A 34 -34.25 -38.70 3.31
N THR A 35 -33.55 -38.92 2.20
CA THR A 35 -32.13 -39.33 2.24
C THR A 35 -31.28 -38.36 1.42
N LYS A 36 -31.30 -37.10 1.79
CA LYS A 36 -30.11 -36.27 1.58
C LYS A 36 -29.23 -36.41 2.81
N GLN A 37 -28.50 -37.53 2.85
CA GLN A 37 -27.31 -37.64 3.66
C GLN A 37 -26.40 -36.49 3.33
N ALA A 38 -26.18 -35.58 4.27
CA ALA A 38 -25.14 -34.56 4.18
C ALA A 38 -23.82 -35.28 3.93
N SER A 39 -23.23 -35.06 2.76
CA SER A 39 -21.93 -35.59 2.42
C SER A 39 -20.93 -35.12 3.48
N PRO A 40 -20.14 -35.99 4.12
CA PRO A 40 -19.15 -35.56 5.11
C PRO A 40 -17.95 -34.82 4.50
N PHE A 41 -17.95 -34.57 3.20
CA PHE A 41 -17.04 -33.70 2.47
C PHE A 41 -17.84 -32.52 1.89
N ALA A 42 -18.33 -31.64 2.76
CA ALA A 42 -18.63 -30.31 2.29
C ALA A 42 -17.29 -29.71 1.80
N ALA A 43 -17.22 -29.36 0.51
CA ALA A 43 -16.12 -28.58 0.02
C ALA A 43 -15.96 -27.35 0.96
N PRO A 44 -14.73 -26.95 1.32
CA PRO A 44 -14.55 -25.79 2.16
C PRO A 44 -15.35 -24.63 1.54
N ALA A 45 -16.11 -23.94 2.38
CA ALA A 45 -16.88 -22.79 1.93
C ALA A 45 -15.97 -21.88 1.14
N ASP A 46 -16.31 -21.58 -0.10
CA ASP A 46 -15.53 -20.67 -0.95
C ASP A 46 -15.30 -19.37 -0.20
N ILE A 47 -14.05 -18.92 -0.16
CA ILE A 47 -13.72 -17.58 0.36
C ILE A 47 -14.48 -16.59 -0.50
N ARG A 48 -15.36 -15.80 0.11
CA ARG A 48 -16.17 -14.78 -0.58
C ARG A 48 -15.75 -13.37 -0.24
N THR A 49 -14.89 -13.20 0.76
CA THR A 49 -14.29 -11.93 1.14
C THR A 49 -12.78 -12.01 0.93
N VAL A 50 -12.22 -11.01 0.29
CA VAL A 50 -10.77 -10.82 0.11
C VAL A 50 -10.35 -9.58 0.86
N THR A 51 -9.32 -9.68 1.68
CA THR A 51 -8.80 -8.54 2.44
C THR A 51 -7.46 -8.10 1.84
N LEU A 52 -7.40 -6.87 1.32
CA LEU A 52 -6.19 -6.33 0.71
C LEU A 52 -5.49 -5.33 1.63
N SER A 53 -4.17 -5.43 1.69
CA SER A 53 -3.31 -4.43 2.33
C SER A 53 -3.20 -3.20 1.44
N VAL A 54 -3.36 -2.00 2.02
CA VAL A 54 -3.21 -0.72 1.32
C VAL A 54 -2.11 0.08 1.99
N GLN A 55 -1.02 0.34 1.28
CA GLN A 55 0.03 1.23 1.72
C GLN A 55 -0.34 2.69 1.39
N SER A 56 0.38 3.63 2.01
CA SER A 56 -0.01 5.04 2.02
C SER A 56 0.35 5.82 0.74
N TRP A 57 1.20 5.29 -0.14
CA TRP A 57 1.56 5.95 -1.39
C TRP A 57 0.58 5.64 -2.52
N VAL A 58 0.47 6.55 -3.46
CA VAL A 58 -0.58 6.51 -4.49
C VAL A 58 -0.46 5.34 -5.46
N GLY A 59 0.76 4.87 -5.76
CA GLY A 59 0.98 3.69 -6.61
C GLY A 59 0.34 2.43 -6.02
N ALA A 60 0.54 2.18 -4.72
CA ALA A 60 -0.11 1.06 -4.03
C ALA A 60 -1.63 1.22 -3.98
N GLN A 61 -2.13 2.45 -3.76
CA GLN A 61 -3.56 2.72 -3.79
C GLN A 61 -4.17 2.43 -5.18
N ALA A 62 -3.47 2.79 -6.24
CA ALA A 62 -3.88 2.51 -7.63
C ALA A 62 -3.99 1.00 -7.89
N ASN A 63 -2.98 0.21 -7.48
CA ASN A 63 -3.00 -1.25 -7.60
C ASN A 63 -4.21 -1.85 -6.88
N VAL A 64 -4.42 -1.45 -5.64
CA VAL A 64 -5.50 -1.99 -4.80
C VAL A 64 -6.86 -1.59 -5.36
N ALA A 65 -7.04 -0.34 -5.80
CA ALA A 65 -8.31 0.14 -6.35
C ALA A 65 -8.74 -0.65 -7.59
N VAL A 66 -7.82 -0.86 -8.53
CA VAL A 66 -8.12 -1.66 -9.74
C VAL A 66 -8.37 -3.13 -9.40
N ALA A 67 -7.57 -3.71 -8.50
CA ALA A 67 -7.77 -5.09 -8.06
C ALA A 67 -9.09 -5.27 -7.33
N GLN A 68 -9.44 -4.36 -6.41
CA GLN A 68 -10.72 -4.36 -5.70
C GLN A 68 -11.88 -4.34 -6.69
N LYS A 69 -11.90 -3.38 -7.60
CA LYS A 69 -13.01 -3.20 -8.54
C LYS A 69 -13.22 -4.43 -9.42
N ILE A 70 -12.14 -5.06 -9.90
CA ILE A 70 -12.26 -6.30 -10.69
C ILE A 70 -12.73 -7.48 -9.83
N LEU A 71 -12.26 -7.60 -8.58
CA LEU A 71 -12.72 -8.63 -7.66
C LEU A 71 -14.22 -8.50 -7.36
N GLU A 72 -14.71 -7.27 -7.19
CA GLU A 72 -16.10 -7.01 -6.85
C GLU A 72 -17.02 -7.13 -8.08
N ASP A 73 -16.71 -6.41 -9.16
CA ASP A 73 -17.61 -6.27 -10.31
C ASP A 73 -17.58 -7.50 -11.25
N GLU A 74 -16.42 -8.13 -11.42
CA GLU A 74 -16.23 -9.20 -12.39
C GLU A 74 -16.22 -10.61 -11.76
N LEU A 75 -15.73 -10.71 -10.52
CA LEU A 75 -15.59 -12.00 -9.84
C LEU A 75 -16.59 -12.19 -8.68
N GLY A 76 -17.33 -11.15 -8.29
CA GLY A 76 -18.38 -11.21 -7.27
C GLY A 76 -17.88 -11.45 -5.85
N TYR A 77 -16.64 -11.06 -5.55
CA TYR A 77 -16.09 -11.07 -4.20
C TYR A 77 -16.46 -9.78 -3.46
N ARG A 78 -16.53 -9.86 -2.15
CA ARG A 78 -16.47 -8.68 -1.30
C ARG A 78 -15.00 -8.38 -1.02
N VAL A 79 -14.60 -7.11 -1.03
CA VAL A 79 -13.24 -6.71 -0.70
C VAL A 79 -13.24 -5.81 0.54
N ASP A 80 -12.47 -6.21 1.54
CA ASP A 80 -12.17 -5.38 2.70
C ASP A 80 -10.75 -4.81 2.55
N LEU A 81 -10.58 -3.52 2.85
CA LEU A 81 -9.29 -2.83 2.75
C LEU A 81 -8.72 -2.54 4.15
N VAL A 82 -7.44 -2.85 4.34
CA VAL A 82 -6.73 -2.60 5.60
C VAL A 82 -5.52 -1.71 5.32
N GLN A 83 -5.53 -0.52 5.88
CA GLN A 83 -4.35 0.37 5.83
C GLN A 83 -3.22 -0.23 6.66
N THR A 84 -2.05 -0.36 6.06
CA THR A 84 -0.86 -0.89 6.71
C THR A 84 0.38 -0.13 6.26
N ASP A 85 1.36 -0.03 7.15
CA ASP A 85 2.72 0.32 6.76
C ASP A 85 3.47 -0.90 6.19
N GLU A 86 4.60 -0.68 5.53
CA GLU A 86 5.33 -1.69 4.78
C GLU A 86 5.65 -2.95 5.60
N VAL A 87 6.42 -2.81 6.68
CA VAL A 87 6.84 -3.97 7.49
C VAL A 87 5.67 -4.61 8.27
N PRO A 88 4.76 -3.86 8.93
CA PRO A 88 3.56 -4.42 9.55
C PRO A 88 2.64 -5.18 8.59
N ALA A 89 2.62 -4.83 7.29
CA ALA A 89 1.85 -5.56 6.28
C ALA A 89 2.25 -7.04 6.19
N TRP A 90 3.53 -7.35 6.29
CA TRP A 90 4.04 -8.71 6.24
C TRP A 90 3.57 -9.55 7.42
N ASP A 91 3.54 -8.99 8.62
CA ASP A 91 2.99 -9.70 9.79
C ASP A 91 1.48 -9.91 9.65
N ALA A 92 0.74 -8.89 9.19
CA ALA A 92 -0.69 -9.00 8.91
C ALA A 92 -1.00 -10.09 7.86
N LEU A 93 -0.20 -10.15 6.79
CA LEU A 93 -0.30 -11.14 5.73
C LEU A 93 0.02 -12.56 6.25
N SER A 94 1.09 -12.69 7.05
CA SER A 94 1.47 -13.98 7.66
C SER A 94 0.39 -14.55 8.58
N GLN A 95 -0.31 -13.67 9.30
CA GLN A 95 -1.39 -14.05 10.22
C GLN A 95 -2.76 -14.22 9.52
N GLY A 96 -2.86 -13.97 8.23
CA GLY A 96 -4.13 -14.02 7.47
C GLY A 96 -5.11 -12.90 7.85
N ARG A 97 -4.61 -11.78 8.41
CA ARG A 97 -5.42 -10.58 8.62
C ARG A 97 -5.60 -9.76 7.33
N VAL A 98 -4.70 -9.93 6.38
CA VAL A 98 -4.84 -9.56 4.99
C VAL A 98 -4.48 -10.76 4.12
N ASP A 99 -5.02 -10.83 2.90
CA ASP A 99 -4.84 -11.93 1.97
C ASP A 99 -3.74 -11.67 0.94
N ALA A 100 -3.50 -10.37 0.63
CA ALA A 100 -2.46 -9.97 -0.31
C ALA A 100 -1.86 -8.60 0.00
N ILE A 101 -0.57 -8.47 -0.35
CA ILE A 101 0.17 -7.22 -0.59
C ILE A 101 0.39 -7.16 -2.10
N LEU A 102 -0.03 -6.06 -2.76
CA LEU A 102 0.04 -5.93 -4.20
C LEU A 102 1.24 -5.15 -4.71
N GLU A 103 1.97 -4.49 -3.81
CA GLU A 103 3.19 -3.76 -4.15
C GLU A 103 4.19 -3.83 -3.00
N ASP A 104 5.30 -4.49 -3.24
CA ASP A 104 6.42 -4.59 -2.31
C ASP A 104 7.70 -4.07 -2.98
N TRP A 105 8.42 -3.22 -2.26
CA TRP A 105 9.62 -2.52 -2.73
C TRP A 105 10.94 -3.22 -2.36
N GLY A 106 10.84 -4.48 -1.93
CA GLY A 106 11.99 -5.32 -1.59
C GLY A 106 12.29 -5.31 -0.09
N HIS A 107 11.85 -6.36 0.59
CA HIS A 107 12.06 -6.57 2.01
C HIS A 107 12.72 -7.94 2.26
N PRO A 108 14.04 -8.09 1.99
CA PRO A 108 14.72 -9.39 2.03
C PRO A 108 14.63 -10.08 3.39
N ASP A 109 14.64 -9.34 4.50
CA ASP A 109 14.49 -9.89 5.85
C ASP A 109 13.08 -10.48 6.06
N GLN A 110 12.06 -9.80 5.56
CA GLN A 110 10.67 -10.26 5.63
C GLN A 110 10.46 -11.49 4.74
N GLU A 111 11.04 -11.48 3.53
CA GLU A 111 11.05 -12.67 2.66
C GLU A 111 11.73 -13.86 3.33
N GLN A 112 12.90 -13.65 3.92
CA GLN A 112 13.60 -14.73 4.63
C GLN A 112 12.71 -15.29 5.74
N LEU A 113 12.15 -14.41 6.58
CA LEU A 113 11.35 -14.81 7.74
C LEU A 113 10.03 -15.50 7.33
N TYR A 114 9.24 -14.88 6.44
CA TYR A 114 7.85 -15.31 6.22
C TYR A 114 7.68 -16.26 5.03
N VAL A 115 8.51 -16.13 3.99
CA VAL A 115 8.43 -16.98 2.80
C VAL A 115 9.30 -18.22 2.96
N LYS A 116 10.55 -18.08 3.42
CA LYS A 116 11.51 -19.19 3.45
C LYS A 116 11.42 -19.98 4.75
N ASP A 117 11.40 -19.32 5.91
CA ASP A 117 11.45 -19.99 7.21
C ASP A 117 10.06 -20.41 7.68
N LYS A 118 9.12 -19.45 7.87
CA LYS A 118 7.75 -19.73 8.35
C LYS A 118 6.84 -20.33 7.28
N LYS A 119 7.06 -20.02 6.01
CA LYS A 119 6.23 -20.49 4.87
C LYS A 119 4.76 -20.11 4.97
N THR A 120 4.46 -19.03 5.65
CA THR A 120 3.12 -18.48 5.82
C THR A 120 2.71 -17.52 4.70
N ILE A 121 3.69 -17.07 3.92
CA ILE A 121 3.50 -16.19 2.77
C ILE A 121 4.11 -16.88 1.54
N VAL A 122 3.51 -16.62 0.39
CA VAL A 122 4.03 -17.07 -0.91
C VAL A 122 4.15 -15.88 -1.88
N PRO A 123 5.13 -15.91 -2.80
CA PRO A 123 5.20 -14.92 -3.87
C PRO A 123 3.92 -14.93 -4.71
N GLY A 124 3.38 -13.75 -4.95
CA GLY A 124 2.23 -13.51 -5.84
C GLY A 124 2.65 -13.19 -7.28
N GLY A 125 3.96 -13.11 -7.53
CA GLY A 125 4.55 -12.78 -8.82
C GLY A 125 4.83 -11.27 -9.00
N ASP A 126 5.50 -10.96 -10.08
CA ASP A 126 5.88 -9.63 -10.50
C ASP A 126 4.65 -8.77 -10.81
N LEU A 127 4.62 -7.54 -10.34
CA LEU A 127 3.58 -6.55 -10.62
C LEU A 127 3.65 -6.01 -12.07
N GLY A 128 4.81 -6.10 -12.71
CA GLY A 128 5.07 -5.53 -14.04
C GLY A 128 5.63 -4.12 -14.01
N VAL A 129 5.95 -3.63 -12.84
CA VAL A 129 6.48 -2.30 -12.55
C VAL A 129 7.86 -2.44 -11.93
N THR A 130 8.78 -1.61 -12.36
CA THR A 130 10.14 -1.55 -11.79
C THR A 130 10.29 -0.27 -10.99
N GLY A 131 10.52 -0.39 -9.69
CA GLY A 131 10.72 0.72 -8.80
C GLY A 131 12.17 1.21 -8.79
N HIS A 132 12.35 2.52 -8.71
CA HIS A 132 13.65 3.16 -8.50
C HIS A 132 13.50 4.32 -7.52
N ILE A 133 14.21 4.26 -6.43
CA ILE A 133 14.23 5.29 -5.38
C ILE A 133 15.54 6.09 -5.53
N GLY A 134 15.45 7.40 -5.35
CA GLY A 134 16.61 8.28 -5.38
C GLY A 134 16.36 9.62 -4.71
N TRP A 135 17.37 10.48 -4.77
CA TRP A 135 17.26 11.88 -4.42
C TRP A 135 17.10 12.71 -5.66
N TYR A 136 16.19 13.65 -5.63
CA TYR A 136 15.83 14.45 -6.79
C TYR A 136 15.84 15.93 -6.46
N VAL A 137 16.25 16.72 -7.46
CA VAL A 137 16.19 18.18 -7.46
C VAL A 137 15.33 18.67 -8.62
N PRO A 138 14.68 19.83 -8.54
CA PRO A 138 13.90 20.35 -9.66
C PRO A 138 14.78 20.65 -10.85
N LYS A 139 14.29 20.31 -12.04
CA LYS A 139 15.04 20.48 -13.29
C LYS A 139 15.46 21.93 -13.54
N TYR A 140 14.59 22.90 -13.23
CA TYR A 140 14.93 24.31 -13.42
C TYR A 140 16.17 24.74 -12.61
N TRP A 141 16.35 24.17 -11.41
CA TRP A 141 17.51 24.46 -10.56
C TRP A 141 18.75 23.69 -11.03
N ALA A 142 18.59 22.45 -11.46
CA ALA A 142 19.68 21.68 -12.05
C ALA A 142 20.19 22.26 -13.36
N ASP A 143 19.34 22.93 -14.16
CA ASP A 143 19.75 23.60 -15.38
C ASP A 143 20.62 24.84 -15.10
N GLU A 144 20.37 25.54 -13.97
CA GLU A 144 21.17 26.69 -13.50
C GLU A 144 22.45 26.25 -12.77
N HIS A 145 22.39 25.12 -12.06
CA HIS A 145 23.44 24.56 -11.22
C HIS A 145 23.70 23.08 -11.56
N PRO A 146 24.31 22.75 -12.71
CA PRO A 146 24.42 21.35 -13.15
C PRO A 146 25.19 20.45 -12.20
N ASP A 147 26.08 20.98 -11.38
CA ASP A 147 26.87 20.23 -10.42
C ASP A 147 26.08 19.80 -9.16
N VAL A 148 24.88 20.34 -8.93
CA VAL A 148 23.97 19.89 -7.85
C VAL A 148 23.49 18.45 -8.03
N THR A 149 23.57 17.93 -9.24
CA THR A 149 23.20 16.55 -9.59
C THR A 149 24.26 15.50 -9.19
N ASP A 150 25.35 15.89 -8.53
CA ASP A 150 26.32 14.98 -7.90
C ASP A 150 26.35 15.23 -6.39
N TRP A 151 26.09 14.19 -5.58
CA TRP A 151 26.04 14.28 -4.12
C TRP A 151 27.26 14.95 -3.50
N LYS A 152 28.43 14.83 -4.11
CA LYS A 152 29.69 15.42 -3.64
C LYS A 152 29.69 16.95 -3.60
N ASN A 153 28.75 17.57 -4.32
CA ASN A 153 28.63 19.01 -4.40
C ASN A 153 27.48 19.57 -3.54
N LEU A 154 26.62 18.70 -2.98
CA LEU A 154 25.40 19.12 -2.27
C LEU A 154 25.71 20.09 -1.12
N ASP A 155 26.79 19.93 -0.38
CA ASP A 155 27.12 20.81 0.76
C ASP A 155 27.34 22.27 0.35
N ARG A 156 27.68 22.54 -0.92
CA ARG A 156 27.78 23.92 -1.42
C ARG A 156 26.44 24.64 -1.44
N TYR A 157 25.35 23.87 -1.45
CA TYR A 157 23.98 24.34 -1.56
C TYR A 157 23.18 24.16 -0.27
N ALA A 158 23.81 23.66 0.79
CA ALA A 158 23.12 23.38 2.05
C ALA A 158 22.42 24.63 2.61
N ASP A 159 23.10 25.81 2.54
CA ASP A 159 22.55 27.09 2.99
C ASP A 159 21.27 27.51 2.21
N GLU A 160 21.24 27.25 0.91
CA GLU A 160 20.11 27.59 0.03
C GLU A 160 18.89 26.69 0.27
N LEU A 161 19.14 25.47 0.75
CA LEU A 161 18.13 24.46 1.06
C LEU A 161 17.68 24.45 2.52
N ARG A 162 18.09 25.42 3.34
CA ARG A 162 17.65 25.53 4.74
C ARG A 162 16.17 25.84 4.87
N THR A 163 15.55 25.23 5.86
CA THR A 163 14.18 25.51 6.27
C THR A 163 14.09 25.69 7.79
N ALA A 164 12.94 26.06 8.29
CA ALA A 164 12.72 26.16 9.74
C ALA A 164 12.89 24.80 10.43
N GLU A 165 12.52 23.71 9.75
CA GLU A 165 12.58 22.35 10.27
C GLU A 165 14.02 21.77 10.23
N SER A 166 14.80 22.13 9.23
CA SER A 166 16.19 21.66 9.12
C SER A 166 17.17 22.46 9.99
N GLY A 167 16.81 23.69 10.36
CA GLY A 167 17.63 24.57 11.19
C GLY A 167 18.82 25.14 10.42
N ASP A 168 20.04 24.85 10.89
CA ASP A 168 21.31 25.31 10.27
C ASP A 168 21.83 24.39 9.16
N LYS A 169 21.11 23.32 8.84
CA LYS A 169 21.45 22.33 7.81
C LYS A 169 20.55 22.45 6.58
N GLY A 170 21.04 22.01 5.42
CA GLY A 170 20.20 21.82 4.25
C GLY A 170 19.09 20.80 4.52
N GLN A 171 17.92 20.97 3.93
CA GLN A 171 16.82 20.00 4.04
C GLN A 171 16.93 18.95 2.95
N LEU A 172 16.93 17.67 3.34
CA LEU A 172 16.49 16.58 2.50
C LEU A 172 15.03 16.25 2.90
N MET A 173 14.09 16.52 2.01
CA MET A 173 12.67 16.25 2.22
C MET A 173 12.40 14.77 1.98
N ASP A 174 11.80 14.09 2.94
CA ASP A 174 11.33 12.71 2.86
C ASP A 174 9.80 12.66 3.04
N GLY A 175 9.16 11.56 2.66
CA GLY A 175 7.71 11.39 2.67
C GLY A 175 7.14 11.10 4.04
N SER A 176 6.78 9.86 4.27
CA SER A 176 6.29 9.38 5.55
C SER A 176 7.41 8.82 6.42
N PRO A 177 7.40 9.06 7.73
CA PRO A 177 8.35 8.42 8.66
C PRO A 177 8.16 6.90 8.76
N SER A 178 7.10 6.33 8.17
CA SER A 178 6.86 4.89 8.10
C SER A 178 7.47 4.23 6.86
N TYR A 179 8.01 5.00 5.91
CA TYR A 179 8.72 4.45 4.76
C TYR A 179 10.06 3.83 5.19
N VAL A 180 10.41 2.72 4.55
CA VAL A 180 11.72 2.09 4.74
C VAL A 180 12.72 2.77 3.82
N THR A 181 13.45 3.76 4.37
CA THR A 181 14.43 4.55 3.61
C THR A 181 15.82 4.48 4.24
N ASN A 182 16.85 4.70 3.41
CA ASN A 182 18.25 4.77 3.83
C ASN A 182 18.75 6.22 3.99
N ASP A 183 17.89 7.21 3.88
CA ASP A 183 18.25 8.62 3.75
C ASP A 183 19.04 9.16 4.94
N LYS A 184 18.65 8.78 6.17
CA LYS A 184 19.39 9.17 7.37
C LYS A 184 20.80 8.57 7.40
N ALA A 185 20.93 7.31 6.96
CA ALA A 185 22.22 6.63 6.86
C ALA A 185 23.09 7.29 5.79
N LEU A 186 22.51 7.57 4.61
CA LEU A 186 23.20 8.26 3.51
C LEU A 186 23.71 9.64 3.93
N VAL A 187 22.84 10.48 4.53
CA VAL A 187 23.24 11.81 5.01
C VAL A 187 24.42 11.70 5.99
N LYS A 188 24.33 10.77 6.94
CA LYS A 188 25.39 10.55 7.97
C LYS A 188 26.68 9.99 7.35
N ASN A 189 26.59 8.93 6.55
CA ASN A 189 27.78 8.18 6.11
C ASN A 189 28.48 8.85 4.91
N LEU A 190 27.79 9.72 4.20
CA LEU A 190 28.37 10.60 3.18
C LEU A 190 28.85 11.95 3.75
N ASP A 191 28.74 12.15 5.07
CA ASP A 191 29.15 13.36 5.82
C ASP A 191 28.55 14.65 5.23
N LEU A 192 27.25 14.62 4.92
CA LEU A 192 26.55 15.73 4.32
C LEU A 192 25.97 16.68 5.38
N ASP A 193 26.07 17.98 5.15
CA ASP A 193 25.50 19.02 6.03
C ASP A 193 23.98 19.18 5.79
N TYR A 194 23.26 18.06 5.84
CA TYR A 194 21.84 17.96 5.61
C TYR A 194 21.11 17.32 6.78
N LYS A 195 19.82 17.57 6.86
CA LYS A 195 18.88 16.92 7.78
C LYS A 195 17.70 16.37 7.00
N VAL A 196 17.39 15.10 7.25
CA VAL A 196 16.15 14.48 6.74
C VAL A 196 14.97 15.06 7.50
N VAL A 197 14.02 15.64 6.75
CA VAL A 197 12.79 16.24 7.26
C VAL A 197 11.59 15.55 6.59
N PHE A 198 10.78 14.90 7.41
CA PHE A 198 9.60 14.19 6.91
C PHE A 198 8.44 15.13 6.66
N ALA A 199 7.86 15.09 5.48
CA ALA A 199 6.62 15.81 5.15
C ALA A 199 5.39 15.22 5.88
N GLY A 200 5.53 14.01 6.42
CA GLY A 200 4.50 13.30 7.16
C GLY A 200 3.62 12.38 6.30
N SER A 201 3.52 12.65 5.01
CA SER A 201 2.84 11.80 4.03
C SER A 201 3.30 12.13 2.60
N GLU A 202 3.10 11.21 1.65
CA GLU A 202 3.34 11.49 0.23
C GLU A 202 2.54 12.69 -0.28
N ALA A 203 1.27 12.79 0.07
CA ALA A 203 0.42 13.90 -0.37
C ALA A 203 0.93 15.27 0.14
N ALA A 204 1.46 15.33 1.37
CA ALA A 204 2.08 16.54 1.89
C ALA A 204 3.39 16.86 1.16
N GLN A 205 4.21 15.85 0.87
CA GLN A 205 5.45 15.99 0.12
C GLN A 205 5.18 16.49 -1.31
N ILE A 206 4.21 15.91 -2.02
CA ILE A 206 3.76 16.37 -3.34
C ILE A 206 3.36 17.84 -3.29
N THR A 207 2.52 18.22 -2.30
CA THR A 207 2.07 19.61 -2.14
C THR A 207 3.24 20.57 -1.96
N GLN A 208 4.23 20.20 -1.15
CA GLN A 208 5.43 21.03 -0.94
C GLN A 208 6.26 21.15 -2.21
N MET A 209 6.51 20.05 -2.94
CA MET A 209 7.26 20.08 -4.20
C MET A 209 6.56 20.90 -5.27
N GLN A 210 5.23 20.79 -5.40
CA GLN A 210 4.44 21.62 -6.32
C GLN A 210 4.52 23.10 -5.96
N GLN A 211 4.46 23.44 -4.65
CA GLN A 211 4.61 24.82 -4.20
C GLN A 211 6.00 25.36 -4.51
N PHE A 212 7.07 24.62 -4.20
CA PHE A 212 8.44 25.03 -4.50
C PHE A 212 8.64 25.20 -6.01
N ALA A 213 8.12 24.29 -6.82
CA ALA A 213 8.19 24.39 -8.29
C ALA A 213 7.47 25.65 -8.81
N LYS A 214 6.29 25.96 -8.28
CA LYS A 214 5.53 27.18 -8.63
C LYS A 214 6.29 28.46 -8.26
N GLU A 215 6.98 28.46 -7.13
CA GLU A 215 7.76 29.58 -6.62
C GLU A 215 9.19 29.63 -7.20
N LYS A 216 9.58 28.65 -8.00
CA LYS A 216 10.95 28.45 -8.50
C LYS A 216 11.99 28.36 -7.39
N LYS A 217 11.60 27.84 -6.23
CA LYS A 217 12.50 27.57 -5.10
C LYS A 217 13.19 26.22 -5.29
N PRO A 218 14.48 26.10 -4.93
CA PRO A 218 15.14 24.81 -4.94
C PRO A 218 14.59 23.88 -3.85
N PHE A 219 14.70 22.58 -4.08
CA PHE A 219 14.53 21.56 -3.07
C PHE A 219 15.40 20.34 -3.37
N LEU A 220 15.72 19.57 -2.35
CA LEU A 220 16.27 18.22 -2.45
C LEU A 220 15.28 17.27 -1.78
N SER A 221 14.84 16.26 -2.51
CA SER A 221 13.79 15.34 -2.02
C SER A 221 14.15 13.88 -2.30
N TYR A 222 13.94 13.00 -1.31
CA TYR A 222 13.64 11.60 -1.58
C TYR A 222 12.46 11.54 -2.54
N TRP A 223 12.55 10.73 -3.59
CA TRP A 223 11.43 10.46 -4.49
C TRP A 223 11.64 9.12 -5.19
N TYR A 224 10.64 8.69 -5.96
CA TYR A 224 10.70 7.39 -6.60
C TYR A 224 10.03 7.39 -7.98
N GLN A 225 10.40 6.40 -8.79
CA GLN A 225 9.76 6.09 -10.06
C GLN A 225 9.20 4.65 -10.02
N PRO A 226 8.08 4.37 -10.72
CA PRO A 226 7.27 5.32 -11.47
C PRO A 226 6.41 6.19 -10.55
N GLN A 227 6.28 7.48 -10.90
CA GLN A 227 5.42 8.41 -10.17
C GLN A 227 4.97 9.56 -11.09
N TRP A 228 3.68 9.79 -11.13
CA TRP A 228 3.03 10.75 -12.01
C TRP A 228 3.54 12.19 -11.89
N LEU A 229 3.99 12.61 -10.70
CA LEU A 229 4.43 13.97 -10.42
C LEU A 229 5.56 14.45 -11.33
N PHE A 230 6.37 13.57 -11.89
CA PHE A 230 7.39 13.94 -12.87
C PHE A 230 6.83 14.65 -14.12
N ASN A 231 5.54 14.43 -14.44
CA ASN A 231 4.84 15.12 -15.53
C ASN A 231 4.57 16.60 -15.20
N GLU A 232 4.29 16.91 -13.93
CA GLU A 232 3.97 18.29 -13.47
C GLU A 232 5.21 19.02 -12.97
N VAL A 233 6.06 18.33 -12.23
CA VAL A 233 7.30 18.86 -11.65
C VAL A 233 8.48 18.07 -12.23
N PRO A 234 9.05 18.50 -13.36
CA PRO A 234 10.24 17.87 -13.91
C PRO A 234 11.40 17.94 -12.91
N MET A 235 11.97 16.78 -12.59
CA MET A 235 13.07 16.63 -11.65
C MET A 235 14.23 15.88 -12.28
N VAL A 236 15.42 16.07 -11.73
CA VAL A 236 16.67 15.39 -12.11
C VAL A 236 17.18 14.66 -10.89
N GLU A 237 17.60 13.43 -11.10
CA GLU A 237 18.18 12.61 -10.04
C GLU A 237 19.58 13.08 -9.67
N VAL A 238 19.85 13.10 -8.36
CA VAL A 238 21.18 13.32 -7.81
C VAL A 238 21.94 12.00 -7.83
N LYS A 239 23.08 12.00 -8.51
CA LYS A 239 23.96 10.83 -8.56
C LYS A 239 24.55 10.59 -7.17
N LEU A 240 24.10 9.55 -6.51
CA LEU A 240 24.64 8.98 -5.28
C LEU A 240 25.79 8.00 -5.57
N PRO A 241 26.57 7.55 -4.55
CA PRO A 241 27.51 6.44 -4.75
C PRO A 241 26.80 5.22 -5.33
N GLU A 242 27.47 4.51 -6.25
CA GLU A 242 26.86 3.41 -6.97
C GLU A 242 26.41 2.28 -6.04
N HIS A 243 25.19 1.78 -6.27
CA HIS A 243 24.65 0.63 -5.56
C HIS A 243 25.54 -0.62 -5.76
N SER A 244 25.70 -1.41 -4.72
CA SER A 244 26.28 -2.75 -4.77
C SER A 244 25.67 -3.67 -3.74
N ASP A 245 25.63 -4.98 -4.03
CA ASP A 245 25.13 -5.98 -3.09
C ASP A 245 25.90 -5.96 -1.76
N ALA A 246 27.19 -5.70 -1.82
CA ALA A 246 28.05 -5.59 -0.63
C ALA A 246 27.67 -4.39 0.25
N CYS A 247 27.26 -3.27 -0.35
CA CYS A 247 26.76 -2.13 0.38
C CYS A 247 25.36 -2.38 0.94
N ALA A 248 24.47 -2.94 0.14
CA ALA A 248 23.11 -3.25 0.56
C ALA A 248 23.04 -4.30 1.68
N ALA A 249 24.06 -5.14 1.81
CA ALA A 249 24.18 -6.13 2.89
C ALA A 249 24.74 -5.58 4.20
N LYS A 250 25.08 -4.29 4.28
CA LYS A 250 25.51 -3.65 5.51
C LYS A 250 24.35 -3.53 6.52
N ASP A 251 24.72 -3.22 7.78
CA ASP A 251 23.71 -2.74 8.72
C ASP A 251 22.98 -1.51 8.13
N PRO A 252 21.65 -1.40 8.24
CA PRO A 252 20.92 -0.24 7.72
C PRO A 252 21.48 1.12 8.12
N ALA A 253 22.11 1.22 9.31
CA ALA A 253 22.75 2.44 9.79
C ALA A 253 24.09 2.77 9.08
N ASP A 254 24.67 1.82 8.36
CA ASP A 254 25.99 1.93 7.72
C ASP A 254 25.91 1.96 6.19
N ILE A 255 24.72 1.99 5.63
CA ILE A 255 24.50 2.11 4.18
C ILE A 255 24.99 3.47 3.69
N ASP A 256 25.81 3.44 2.62
CA ASP A 256 26.46 4.61 2.02
C ASP A 256 26.37 4.63 0.48
N CYS A 257 25.46 3.87 -0.11
CA CYS A 257 25.23 3.75 -1.56
C CYS A 257 23.76 3.95 -1.93
N ALA A 258 23.54 4.25 -3.22
CA ALA A 258 22.22 4.44 -3.82
C ALA A 258 21.29 3.25 -3.58
N TYR A 259 20.00 3.49 -3.72
CA TYR A 259 18.98 2.45 -3.70
C TYR A 259 19.11 1.52 -4.92
N PRO A 260 18.71 0.25 -4.79
CA PRO A 260 18.64 -0.65 -5.94
C PRO A 260 17.49 -0.28 -6.88
N THR A 261 17.58 -0.72 -8.11
CA THR A 261 16.41 -0.83 -8.98
C THR A 261 15.67 -2.12 -8.62
N THR A 262 14.39 -2.03 -8.26
CA THR A 262 13.62 -3.13 -7.68
C THR A 262 12.42 -3.50 -8.55
N PRO A 263 12.35 -4.69 -9.15
CA PRO A 263 11.10 -5.20 -9.70
C PRO A 263 10.08 -5.36 -8.58
N LEU A 264 8.97 -4.63 -8.65
CA LEU A 264 7.95 -4.65 -7.61
C LEU A 264 7.21 -5.98 -7.60
N GLN A 265 7.06 -6.57 -6.41
CA GLN A 265 6.51 -7.91 -6.23
C GLN A 265 5.16 -7.86 -5.49
N LYS A 266 4.40 -8.93 -5.68
CA LYS A 266 3.19 -9.20 -4.92
C LYS A 266 3.41 -10.38 -3.99
N TYR A 267 2.73 -10.36 -2.84
CA TYR A 267 2.76 -11.47 -1.89
C TYR A 267 1.35 -11.84 -1.44
N LEU A 268 1.10 -13.13 -1.26
CA LEU A 268 -0.17 -13.68 -0.81
C LEU A 268 0.02 -14.51 0.46
N ASN A 269 -0.98 -14.48 1.34
CA ASN A 269 -1.08 -15.44 2.40
C ASN A 269 -1.09 -16.87 1.82
N ALA A 270 -0.34 -17.79 2.41
CA ALA A 270 -0.16 -19.15 1.86
C ALA A 270 -1.47 -19.96 1.81
N ASP A 271 -2.36 -19.79 2.79
CA ASP A 271 -3.65 -20.47 2.81
C ASP A 271 -4.64 -19.85 1.84
N PHE A 272 -4.68 -18.51 1.76
CA PHE A 272 -5.46 -17.81 0.73
C PHE A 272 -5.00 -18.20 -0.67
N SER A 273 -3.70 -18.27 -0.92
CA SER A 273 -3.14 -18.69 -2.20
C SER A 273 -3.61 -20.06 -2.67
N LYS A 274 -3.96 -20.96 -1.75
CA LYS A 274 -4.48 -22.32 -2.03
C LYS A 274 -6.00 -22.37 -2.13
N ARG A 275 -6.71 -21.59 -1.31
CA ARG A 275 -8.16 -21.70 -1.12
C ARG A 275 -8.95 -20.52 -1.67
N GLY A 276 -8.29 -19.46 -2.09
CA GLY A 276 -8.92 -18.22 -2.58
C GLY A 276 -9.51 -18.30 -3.98
N GLY A 277 -9.50 -19.50 -4.61
CA GLY A 277 -10.17 -19.73 -5.90
C GLY A 277 -9.75 -18.72 -6.98
N ASP A 278 -10.76 -18.18 -7.70
CA ASP A 278 -10.55 -17.23 -8.80
C ASP A 278 -9.90 -15.92 -8.32
N ALA A 279 -10.17 -15.48 -7.08
CA ALA A 279 -9.54 -14.30 -6.53
C ALA A 279 -8.00 -14.46 -6.38
N ALA A 280 -7.56 -15.57 -5.82
CA ALA A 280 -6.13 -15.85 -5.71
C ALA A 280 -5.46 -16.05 -7.07
N ALA A 281 -6.17 -16.67 -8.03
CA ALA A 281 -5.69 -16.84 -9.41
C ALA A 281 -5.56 -15.49 -10.12
N PHE A 282 -6.55 -14.61 -9.97
CA PHE A 282 -6.54 -13.27 -10.51
C PHE A 282 -5.39 -12.44 -9.93
N LEU A 283 -5.25 -12.37 -8.61
CA LEU A 283 -4.21 -11.56 -7.96
C LEU A 283 -2.80 -12.00 -8.37
N LYS A 284 -2.57 -13.30 -8.62
CA LYS A 284 -1.30 -13.79 -9.15
C LYS A 284 -1.05 -13.32 -10.59
N LYS A 285 -2.10 -13.21 -11.41
CA LYS A 285 -2.01 -12.76 -12.82
C LYS A 285 -2.05 -11.25 -12.97
N PHE A 286 -2.53 -10.50 -11.97
CA PHE A 286 -2.56 -9.05 -11.97
C PHE A 286 -1.16 -8.51 -12.25
N ARG A 287 -0.99 -7.89 -13.40
CA ARG A 287 0.28 -7.38 -13.87
C ARG A 287 0.04 -6.33 -14.94
N TRP A 288 0.54 -5.14 -14.74
CA TRP A 288 0.36 -4.02 -15.65
C TRP A 288 1.66 -3.27 -15.94
N SER A 289 1.62 -2.21 -16.70
CA SER A 289 2.79 -1.38 -16.99
C SER A 289 2.90 -0.20 -16.01
N GLU A 290 4.09 0.37 -15.93
CA GLU A 290 4.33 1.64 -15.21
C GLU A 290 3.40 2.77 -15.70
N LYS A 291 3.10 2.78 -17.01
CA LYS A 291 2.17 3.74 -17.59
C LYS A 291 0.76 3.57 -17.04
N ASP A 292 0.27 2.33 -16.96
CA ASP A 292 -1.07 2.03 -16.42
C ASP A 292 -1.17 2.46 -14.95
N GLN A 293 -0.14 2.14 -14.13
CA GLN A 293 -0.11 2.54 -12.73
C GLN A 293 -0.08 4.05 -12.57
N ASN A 294 0.76 4.75 -13.33
CA ASN A 294 0.87 6.21 -13.27
C ASN A 294 -0.43 6.90 -13.70
N GLU A 295 -1.14 6.36 -14.70
CA GLU A 295 -2.42 6.88 -15.15
C GLU A 295 -3.46 6.86 -14.02
N VAL A 296 -3.64 5.72 -13.34
CA VAL A 296 -4.57 5.62 -12.22
C VAL A 296 -4.10 6.48 -11.03
N SER A 297 -2.79 6.53 -10.75
CA SER A 297 -2.21 7.36 -9.70
C SER A 297 -2.46 8.85 -9.95
N GLU A 298 -2.34 9.32 -11.19
CA GLU A 298 -2.62 10.71 -11.58
C GLU A 298 -4.10 11.05 -11.40
N LEU A 299 -5.01 10.16 -11.80
CA LEU A 299 -6.45 10.31 -11.57
C LEU A 299 -6.79 10.47 -10.09
N ILE A 300 -6.13 9.70 -9.21
CA ILE A 300 -6.34 9.79 -7.76
C ILE A 300 -5.73 11.07 -7.19
N ALA A 301 -4.46 11.34 -7.47
CA ALA A 301 -3.69 12.36 -6.76
C ALA A 301 -3.84 13.77 -7.36
N SER A 302 -3.86 13.90 -8.70
CA SER A 302 -3.94 15.17 -9.40
C SER A 302 -5.41 15.55 -9.71
N GLU A 303 -6.17 14.64 -10.34
CA GLU A 303 -7.58 14.89 -10.64
C GLU A 303 -8.51 14.73 -9.43
N ARG A 304 -7.99 14.20 -8.30
CA ARG A 304 -8.71 14.02 -7.03
C ARG A 304 -9.97 13.14 -7.14
N LEU A 305 -9.95 12.19 -8.05
CA LEU A 305 -10.97 11.16 -8.09
C LEU A 305 -10.83 10.22 -6.88
N SER A 306 -11.93 9.66 -6.43
CA SER A 306 -11.85 8.54 -5.49
C SER A 306 -11.11 7.36 -6.14
N PRO A 307 -10.43 6.50 -5.37
CA PRO A 307 -9.78 5.31 -5.93
C PRO A 307 -10.72 4.43 -6.77
N ASP A 308 -11.98 4.29 -6.36
CA ASP A 308 -12.99 3.54 -7.12
C ASP A 308 -13.32 4.19 -8.46
N GLU A 309 -13.53 5.51 -8.51
CA GLU A 309 -13.77 6.24 -9.76
C GLU A 309 -12.57 6.17 -10.70
N ALA A 310 -11.35 6.34 -10.19
CA ALA A 310 -10.12 6.24 -10.97
C ALA A 310 -9.94 4.84 -11.56
N ALA A 311 -10.14 3.80 -10.75
CA ALA A 311 -10.09 2.41 -11.19
C ALA A 311 -11.17 2.10 -12.24
N GLY A 312 -12.40 2.58 -12.03
CA GLY A 312 -13.52 2.40 -12.98
C GLY A 312 -13.18 2.98 -14.35
N ARG A 313 -12.69 4.22 -14.39
CA ARG A 313 -12.29 4.89 -15.63
C ARG A 313 -11.20 4.11 -16.36
N TRP A 314 -10.12 3.71 -15.67
CA TRP A 314 -9.05 2.94 -16.27
C TRP A 314 -9.54 1.58 -16.80
N ILE A 315 -10.41 0.87 -16.05
CA ILE A 315 -10.98 -0.42 -16.45
C ILE A 315 -11.81 -0.30 -17.75
N GLU A 316 -12.60 0.77 -17.88
CA GLU A 316 -13.38 1.04 -19.10
C GLU A 316 -12.48 1.31 -20.30
N GLU A 317 -11.39 2.04 -20.12
CA GLU A 317 -10.48 2.45 -21.18
C GLU A 317 -9.49 1.33 -21.57
N HIS A 318 -9.19 0.37 -20.67
CA HIS A 318 -8.17 -0.67 -20.88
C HIS A 318 -8.68 -2.13 -20.83
N PRO A 319 -9.84 -2.49 -21.49
CA PRO A 319 -10.43 -3.82 -21.35
C PRO A 319 -9.53 -4.95 -21.85
N GLN A 320 -8.59 -4.66 -22.77
CA GLN A 320 -7.66 -5.67 -23.29
C GLN A 320 -6.53 -5.99 -22.29
N THR A 321 -6.25 -5.09 -21.35
CA THR A 321 -5.24 -5.31 -20.31
C THR A 321 -5.78 -6.21 -19.22
N TRP A 322 -6.85 -5.81 -18.54
CA TRP A 322 -7.33 -6.54 -17.38
C TRP A 322 -8.09 -7.85 -17.68
N LYS A 323 -8.82 -7.94 -18.83
CA LYS A 323 -9.49 -9.20 -19.20
C LYS A 323 -8.55 -10.38 -19.39
N ARG A 324 -7.27 -10.12 -19.62
CA ARG A 324 -6.25 -11.19 -19.69
C ARG A 324 -5.98 -11.83 -18.33
N TRP A 325 -6.13 -11.08 -17.25
CA TRP A 325 -5.90 -11.58 -15.89
C TRP A 325 -6.99 -12.56 -15.43
N LEU A 326 -8.18 -12.50 -16.04
CA LEU A 326 -9.31 -13.40 -15.74
C LEU A 326 -9.33 -14.68 -16.58
N ARG A 327 -8.54 -14.72 -17.65
CA ARG A 327 -8.49 -15.92 -18.50
C ARG A 327 -7.66 -17.00 -17.82
N GLY A 328 -8.19 -18.25 -17.84
CA GLY A 328 -7.56 -19.43 -17.27
C GLY A 328 -6.21 -19.78 -17.90
#